data_bd0d199124a90f4b1fc1e24bd68b5ed4
#
_entry.id   bd0d199124a90f4b1fc1e24bd68b5ed4
#
_cell.length_a   1.000
_cell.length_b   1.000
_cell.length_c   1.000
_cell.angle_alpha   90.00
_cell.angle_beta   90.00
_cell.angle_gamma   90.00
#
_symmetry.space_group_name_H-M   'P 1'
#
loop_
_entity.id
_entity.type
_entity.pdbx_description
1 polymer ?
#
loop_
_entity_poly.entity_id
_entity_poly.type
_entity_poly.pdbx_seq_one_letter_code
_entity_poly.pdbx_strand_id
1 'polypeptide(L)'
;MSRFALNQWTTRRWSVAEAVDGCVRHGVEAIGLWRQDVAEQGLDETVELVRDAGLRVSSLCRGGFLTSGDALDDNRRAIDEAAALKAACLVMVVGGLPGVVPGEPLGAISRDLAGARERVAEALAVLAPYAGERGVRLALEPLHPMYCADRAVLSTLGQALDLADPYPVEQVGVVVDTFHVWWDPEVFRQIARAGERIASYQVCDFLSPLPADVLLGRGVMGDGVIDFAPLTTAVTEAGYTGDIEVEIFNADVWAADPDEVLPRIMTRFDELVGG
;
A
#
# COMPACT_ATOMS: atom_id res chain seq x y z
N MET A 1 8.96 21.11 1.89
CA MET A 1 8.95 20.06 0.86
C MET A 1 7.58 19.40 0.92
N SER A 2 6.95 19.18 -0.24
CA SER A 2 5.68 18.43 -0.29
C SER A 2 5.92 17.00 0.17
N ARG A 3 4.95 16.45 0.91
CA ARG A 3 4.94 15.02 1.32
C ARG A 3 4.21 14.13 0.32
N PHE A 4 3.78 14.70 -0.81
CA PHE A 4 3.08 13.96 -1.86
C PHE A 4 3.99 12.89 -2.48
N ALA A 5 3.51 11.67 -2.54
CA ALA A 5 4.09 10.58 -3.33
C ALA A 5 3.05 10.03 -4.32
N LEU A 6 3.48 9.76 -5.53
CA LEU A 6 2.64 9.14 -6.56
C LEU A 6 2.77 7.62 -6.45
N ASN A 7 1.67 6.90 -6.17
CA ASN A 7 1.66 5.48 -6.47
C ASN A 7 1.54 5.29 -7.99
N GLN A 8 2.45 4.53 -8.59
CA GLN A 8 2.54 4.31 -10.03
C GLN A 8 1.21 3.84 -10.65
N TRP A 9 0.44 3.02 -9.93
CA TRP A 9 -0.84 2.53 -10.43
C TRP A 9 -1.96 3.58 -10.46
N THR A 10 -1.77 4.73 -9.85
CA THR A 10 -2.66 5.88 -10.06
C THR A 10 -2.58 6.38 -11.50
N THR A 11 -1.39 6.35 -12.08
CA THR A 11 -1.12 6.72 -13.49
C THR A 11 -0.77 5.48 -14.33
N ARG A 12 -1.58 4.44 -14.23
CA ARG A 12 -1.30 3.09 -14.73
C ARG A 12 -1.00 2.98 -16.24
N ARG A 13 -1.34 4.01 -17.01
CA ARG A 13 -0.96 4.06 -18.43
C ARG A 13 0.53 4.29 -18.65
N TRP A 14 1.20 4.85 -17.67
CA TRP A 14 2.65 5.04 -17.73
C TRP A 14 3.38 3.76 -17.35
N SER A 15 4.39 3.40 -18.13
CA SER A 15 5.44 2.48 -17.71
C SER A 15 6.21 3.05 -16.52
N VAL A 16 7.09 2.26 -15.90
CA VAL A 16 7.95 2.77 -14.81
C VAL A 16 8.76 3.97 -15.27
N ALA A 17 9.39 3.90 -16.44
CA ALA A 17 10.19 5.00 -16.98
C ALA A 17 9.36 6.27 -17.23
N GLU A 18 8.16 6.13 -17.81
CA GLU A 18 7.25 7.25 -18.02
C GLU A 18 6.72 7.84 -16.71
N ALA A 19 6.47 7.00 -15.69
CA ALA A 19 6.03 7.47 -14.37
C ALA A 19 7.14 8.24 -13.64
N VAL A 20 8.37 7.76 -13.70
CA VAL A 20 9.56 8.47 -13.17
C VAL A 20 9.74 9.83 -13.87
N ASP A 21 9.69 9.86 -15.20
CA ASP A 21 9.77 11.09 -15.98
C ASP A 21 8.59 12.04 -15.69
N GLY A 22 7.37 11.50 -15.55
CA GLY A 22 6.18 12.24 -15.13
C GLY A 22 6.34 12.88 -13.74
N CYS A 23 6.89 12.15 -12.77
CA CYS A 23 7.22 12.70 -11.45
C CYS A 23 8.16 13.90 -11.57
N VAL A 24 9.22 13.79 -12.35
CA VAL A 24 10.18 14.89 -12.57
C VAL A 24 9.49 16.10 -13.22
N ARG A 25 8.70 15.88 -14.28
CA ARG A 25 7.98 16.97 -14.99
C ARG A 25 7.02 17.73 -14.08
N HIS A 26 6.36 17.02 -13.16
CA HIS A 26 5.36 17.61 -12.26
C HIS A 26 5.92 18.00 -10.88
N GLY A 27 7.23 17.84 -10.65
CA GLY A 27 7.86 18.21 -9.38
C GLY A 27 7.49 17.29 -8.21
N VAL A 28 7.10 16.04 -8.49
CA VAL A 28 6.88 15.00 -7.49
C VAL A 28 8.21 14.40 -7.07
N GLU A 29 8.45 14.28 -5.75
CA GLU A 29 9.75 13.87 -5.21
C GLU A 29 9.78 12.41 -4.72
N ALA A 30 8.63 11.72 -4.70
CA ALA A 30 8.52 10.34 -4.21
C ALA A 30 7.52 9.53 -5.04
N ILE A 31 7.82 8.23 -5.21
CA ILE A 31 7.01 7.31 -6.00
C ILE A 31 6.85 5.97 -5.26
N GLY A 32 5.62 5.44 -5.23
CA GLY A 32 5.33 4.05 -4.89
C GLY A 32 5.37 3.18 -6.14
N LEU A 33 6.09 2.08 -6.11
CA LEU A 33 6.31 1.22 -7.27
C LEU A 33 5.58 -0.13 -7.12
N TRP A 34 5.26 -0.76 -8.26
CA TRP A 34 4.66 -2.08 -8.30
C TRP A 34 5.62 -3.12 -8.86
N ARG A 35 5.77 -4.27 -8.16
CA ARG A 35 6.74 -5.32 -8.47
C ARG A 35 6.63 -5.88 -9.88
N GLN A 36 5.40 -6.06 -10.39
CA GLN A 36 5.22 -6.55 -11.76
C GLN A 36 5.75 -5.57 -12.80
N ASP A 37 5.50 -4.28 -12.61
CA ASP A 37 5.97 -3.24 -13.55
C ASP A 37 7.49 -3.06 -13.42
N VAL A 38 8.04 -3.18 -12.20
CA VAL A 38 9.49 -3.23 -11.96
C VAL A 38 10.12 -4.46 -12.65
N ALA A 39 9.46 -5.61 -12.60
CA ALA A 39 9.94 -6.82 -13.27
C ALA A 39 9.90 -6.68 -14.80
N GLU A 40 8.90 -6.00 -15.36
CA GLU A 40 8.81 -5.71 -16.80
C GLU A 40 9.89 -4.72 -17.26
N GLN A 41 10.18 -3.68 -16.45
CA GLN A 41 11.23 -2.68 -16.73
C GLN A 41 12.64 -3.27 -16.53
N GLY A 42 12.78 -4.19 -15.57
CA GLY A 42 14.05 -4.65 -15.03
C GLY A 42 14.42 -3.93 -13.72
N LEU A 43 14.76 -4.71 -12.68
CA LEU A 43 15.07 -4.15 -11.35
C LEU A 43 16.25 -3.18 -11.39
N ASP A 44 17.37 -3.59 -11.99
CA ASP A 44 18.59 -2.77 -12.05
C ASP A 44 18.33 -1.46 -12.81
N GLU A 45 17.61 -1.52 -13.93
CA GLU A 45 17.24 -0.35 -14.71
C GLU A 45 16.30 0.58 -13.92
N THR A 46 15.33 0.03 -13.19
CA THR A 46 14.44 0.82 -12.31
C THR A 46 15.22 1.53 -11.23
N VAL A 47 16.19 0.84 -10.59
CA VAL A 47 17.07 1.45 -9.58
C VAL A 47 17.84 2.63 -10.15
N GLU A 48 18.37 2.49 -11.36
CA GLU A 48 19.07 3.58 -12.05
C GLU A 48 18.15 4.74 -12.38
N LEU A 49 16.97 4.48 -12.95
CA LEU A 49 15.98 5.50 -13.29
C LEU A 49 15.57 6.34 -12.07
N VAL A 50 15.21 5.69 -10.98
CA VAL A 50 14.78 6.38 -9.75
C VAL A 50 15.92 7.19 -9.13
N ARG A 51 17.12 6.62 -9.08
CA ARG A 51 18.33 7.29 -8.57
C ARG A 51 18.67 8.52 -9.39
N ASP A 52 18.69 8.40 -10.72
CA ASP A 52 19.11 9.48 -11.62
C ASP A 52 18.07 10.62 -11.66
N ALA A 53 16.80 10.29 -11.45
CA ALA A 53 15.72 11.25 -11.24
C ALA A 53 15.73 11.90 -9.86
N GLY A 54 16.50 11.39 -8.91
CA GLY A 54 16.53 11.87 -7.51
C GLY A 54 15.25 11.60 -6.72
N LEU A 55 14.44 10.61 -7.13
CA LEU A 55 13.20 10.25 -6.46
C LEU A 55 13.46 9.36 -5.24
N ARG A 56 12.64 9.54 -4.19
CA ARG A 56 12.50 8.56 -3.11
C ARG A 56 11.49 7.51 -3.53
N VAL A 57 11.71 6.25 -3.11
CA VAL A 57 10.70 5.18 -3.25
C VAL A 57 9.91 5.10 -1.94
N SER A 58 8.66 5.59 -1.94
CA SER A 58 7.78 5.62 -0.77
C SER A 58 7.32 4.22 -0.35
N SER A 59 7.10 3.33 -1.31
CA SER A 59 6.73 1.94 -1.07
C SER A 59 7.10 1.06 -2.26
N LEU A 60 7.24 -0.25 -2.00
CA LEU A 60 7.15 -1.27 -3.06
C LEU A 60 5.88 -2.09 -2.82
N CYS A 61 4.97 -2.12 -3.77
CA CYS A 61 3.78 -2.95 -3.79
C CYS A 61 4.04 -4.17 -4.68
N ARG A 62 3.75 -5.37 -4.31
CA ARG A 62 3.43 -5.82 -2.97
C ARG A 62 4.08 -7.17 -2.67
N GLY A 63 4.39 -7.41 -1.44
CA GLY A 63 4.56 -8.76 -0.89
C GLY A 63 3.23 -9.30 -0.36
N GLY A 64 3.27 -10.48 0.25
CA GLY A 64 2.11 -11.03 0.95
C GLY A 64 1.62 -12.35 0.38
N PHE A 65 0.27 -12.54 0.37
CA PHE A 65 -0.42 -13.80 0.06
C PHE A 65 0.08 -14.97 0.93
N LEU A 66 0.35 -14.68 2.20
CA LEU A 66 0.96 -15.57 3.19
C LEU A 66 0.03 -16.69 3.66
N THR A 67 -1.24 -16.66 3.28
CA THR A 67 -2.23 -17.67 3.62
C THR A 67 -2.06 -18.97 2.82
N SER A 68 -1.28 -18.97 1.73
CA SER A 68 -0.87 -20.15 0.97
C SER A 68 0.53 -20.63 1.40
N GLY A 69 0.77 -21.93 1.42
CA GLY A 69 1.97 -22.52 2.02
C GLY A 69 3.29 -22.35 1.25
N ASP A 70 3.29 -21.73 0.07
CA ASP A 70 4.43 -21.60 -0.86
C ASP A 70 4.91 -20.15 -1.06
N ALA A 71 4.41 -19.22 -0.27
CA ALA A 71 4.64 -17.79 -0.45
C ALA A 71 6.03 -17.30 0.00
N LEU A 72 6.80 -18.06 0.77
CA LEU A 72 8.03 -17.56 1.41
C LEU A 72 9.10 -17.13 0.41
N ASP A 73 9.33 -17.91 -0.65
CA ASP A 73 10.40 -17.61 -1.60
C ASP A 73 10.09 -16.39 -2.47
N ASP A 74 8.81 -16.18 -2.83
CA ASP A 74 8.42 -14.96 -3.52
C ASP A 74 8.54 -13.73 -2.62
N ASN A 75 8.18 -13.86 -1.35
CA ASN A 75 8.30 -12.76 -0.39
C ASN A 75 9.77 -12.44 -0.05
N ARG A 76 10.69 -13.42 -0.04
CA ARG A 76 12.12 -13.13 0.07
C ARG A 76 12.61 -12.33 -1.14
N ARG A 77 12.20 -12.69 -2.37
CA ARG A 77 12.51 -11.89 -3.56
C ARG A 77 11.95 -10.47 -3.45
N ALA A 78 10.69 -10.32 -2.99
CA ALA A 78 10.09 -9.01 -2.79
C ALA A 78 10.88 -8.14 -1.79
N ILE A 79 11.41 -8.75 -0.73
CA ILE A 79 12.27 -8.07 0.25
C ILE A 79 13.60 -7.65 -0.41
N ASP A 80 14.22 -8.53 -1.20
CA ASP A 80 15.47 -8.20 -1.90
C ASP A 80 15.26 -7.07 -2.94
N GLU A 81 14.14 -7.08 -3.66
CA GLU A 81 13.73 -6.01 -4.59
C GLU A 81 13.51 -4.68 -3.85
N ALA A 82 12.81 -4.69 -2.70
CA ALA A 82 12.59 -3.50 -1.88
C ALA A 82 13.91 -2.93 -1.34
N ALA A 83 14.85 -3.80 -0.94
CA ALA A 83 16.18 -3.41 -0.50
C ALA A 83 16.97 -2.73 -1.62
N ALA A 84 16.96 -3.31 -2.84
CA ALA A 84 17.65 -2.77 -4.01
C ALA A 84 17.13 -1.38 -4.38
N LEU A 85 15.82 -1.19 -4.35
CA LEU A 85 15.14 0.08 -4.61
C LEU A 85 15.26 1.09 -3.46
N LYS A 86 15.76 0.68 -2.30
CA LYS A 86 15.76 1.47 -1.06
C LYS A 86 14.35 2.00 -0.71
N ALA A 87 13.34 1.17 -0.96
CA ALA A 87 11.97 1.52 -0.64
C ALA A 87 11.79 1.74 0.87
N ALA A 88 11.03 2.75 1.26
CA ALA A 88 10.78 3.04 2.67
C ALA A 88 10.07 1.87 3.37
N CYS A 89 9.26 1.11 2.64
CA CYS A 89 8.66 -0.15 3.11
C CYS A 89 8.27 -1.08 1.95
N LEU A 90 8.08 -2.36 2.27
CA LEU A 90 7.39 -3.32 1.41
C LEU A 90 5.96 -3.49 1.93
N VAL A 91 4.96 -3.09 1.15
CA VAL A 91 3.55 -3.26 1.48
C VAL A 91 3.17 -4.75 1.42
N MET A 92 2.51 -5.25 2.48
CA MET A 92 2.18 -6.66 2.65
C MET A 92 0.66 -6.87 2.63
N VAL A 93 0.11 -7.29 1.50
CA VAL A 93 -1.27 -7.77 1.37
C VAL A 93 -1.29 -9.25 1.73
N VAL A 94 -1.75 -9.58 2.94
CA VAL A 94 -1.48 -10.88 3.58
C VAL A 94 -2.14 -12.10 2.94
N GLY A 95 -3.10 -11.91 2.02
CA GLY A 95 -3.84 -12.98 1.37
C GLY A 95 -5.22 -13.24 1.97
N GLY A 96 -6.16 -13.67 1.14
CA GLY A 96 -7.51 -14.10 1.52
C GLY A 96 -7.57 -15.54 2.00
N LEU A 97 -8.74 -16.14 1.96
CA LEU A 97 -8.94 -17.55 2.29
C LEU A 97 -8.25 -18.45 1.24
N PRO A 98 -7.51 -19.48 1.64
CA PRO A 98 -6.87 -20.39 0.69
C PRO A 98 -7.87 -21.03 -0.27
N GLY A 99 -7.53 -21.00 -1.58
CA GLY A 99 -8.38 -21.49 -2.66
C GLY A 99 -9.36 -20.46 -3.21
N VAL A 100 -9.41 -19.25 -2.68
CA VAL A 100 -10.10 -18.11 -3.30
C VAL A 100 -9.12 -17.35 -4.17
N VAL A 101 -9.44 -17.22 -5.46
CA VAL A 101 -8.66 -16.45 -6.43
C VAL A 101 -9.50 -15.23 -6.84
N PRO A 102 -8.98 -14.01 -6.71
CA PRO A 102 -9.72 -12.81 -7.09
C PRO A 102 -10.19 -12.85 -8.55
N GLY A 103 -11.48 -12.63 -8.77
CA GLY A 103 -12.07 -12.63 -10.12
C GLY A 103 -12.44 -14.00 -10.69
N GLU A 104 -12.15 -15.11 -9.99
CA GLU A 104 -12.48 -16.47 -10.43
C GLU A 104 -13.70 -17.04 -9.68
N PRO A 105 -14.44 -17.97 -10.28
CA PRO A 105 -15.49 -18.71 -9.59
C PRO A 105 -14.93 -19.50 -8.41
N LEU A 106 -15.72 -19.60 -7.35
CA LEU A 106 -15.33 -20.36 -6.16
C LEU A 106 -15.13 -21.85 -6.50
N GLY A 107 -13.91 -22.32 -6.28
CA GLY A 107 -13.53 -23.75 -6.32
C GLY A 107 -13.60 -24.39 -4.93
N ALA A 108 -12.65 -25.30 -4.66
CA ALA A 108 -12.44 -25.85 -3.32
C ALA A 108 -11.74 -24.81 -2.44
N ILE A 109 -12.50 -24.18 -1.55
CA ILE A 109 -11.99 -23.13 -0.64
C ILE A 109 -11.88 -23.65 0.78
N SER A 110 -10.89 -23.12 1.51
CA SER A 110 -10.85 -23.25 2.96
C SER A 110 -11.83 -22.23 3.58
N ARG A 111 -12.61 -22.69 4.58
CA ARG A 111 -13.46 -21.80 5.39
C ARG A 111 -12.82 -21.48 6.75
N ASP A 112 -11.56 -21.89 6.92
CA ASP A 112 -10.80 -21.72 8.15
C ASP A 112 -10.10 -20.35 8.18
N LEU A 113 -10.85 -19.33 8.58
CA LEU A 113 -10.33 -17.97 8.72
C LEU A 113 -9.30 -17.85 9.85
N ALA A 114 -9.48 -18.60 10.94
CA ALA A 114 -8.54 -18.59 12.05
C ALA A 114 -7.19 -19.15 11.64
N GLY A 115 -7.16 -20.35 11.05
CA GLY A 115 -5.92 -20.94 10.55
C GLY A 115 -5.29 -20.15 9.39
N ALA A 116 -6.08 -19.40 8.60
CA ALA A 116 -5.50 -18.49 7.61
C ALA A 116 -4.69 -17.36 8.28
N ARG A 117 -5.18 -16.79 9.38
CA ARG A 117 -4.47 -15.79 10.18
C ARG A 117 -3.26 -16.35 10.90
N GLU A 118 -3.35 -17.61 11.39
CA GLU A 118 -2.21 -18.31 11.99
C GLU A 118 -1.07 -18.50 10.97
N ARG A 119 -1.37 -18.92 9.75
CA ARG A 119 -0.37 -19.04 8.66
C ARG A 119 0.29 -17.71 8.32
N VAL A 120 -0.45 -16.59 8.37
CA VAL A 120 0.15 -15.26 8.22
C VAL A 120 1.16 -14.99 9.33
N ALA A 121 0.83 -15.29 10.58
CA ALA A 121 1.75 -15.09 11.72
C ALA A 121 3.00 -15.98 11.60
N GLU A 122 2.83 -17.26 11.20
CA GLU A 122 3.93 -18.20 10.97
C GLU A 122 4.87 -17.72 9.85
N ALA A 123 4.31 -17.28 8.72
CA ALA A 123 5.11 -16.74 7.61
C ALA A 123 5.85 -15.46 8.01
N LEU A 124 5.18 -14.57 8.75
CA LEU A 124 5.79 -13.33 9.23
C LEU A 124 6.96 -13.60 10.19
N ALA A 125 6.86 -14.64 11.04
CA ALA A 125 7.96 -15.04 11.92
C ALA A 125 9.25 -15.44 11.17
N VAL A 126 9.10 -15.91 9.92
CA VAL A 126 10.24 -16.24 9.04
C VAL A 126 10.73 -15.03 8.25
N LEU A 127 9.80 -14.18 7.79
CA LEU A 127 10.11 -13.08 6.88
C LEU A 127 10.62 -11.83 7.61
N ALA A 128 10.14 -11.55 8.83
CA ALA A 128 10.51 -10.33 9.55
C ALA A 128 12.03 -10.27 9.89
N PRO A 129 12.68 -11.33 10.41
CA PRO A 129 14.12 -11.33 10.58
C PRO A 129 14.89 -11.15 9.27
N TYR A 130 14.45 -11.82 8.20
CA TYR A 130 15.05 -11.72 6.88
C TYR A 130 14.98 -10.29 6.31
N ALA A 131 13.84 -9.62 6.49
CA ALA A 131 13.67 -8.23 6.09
C ALA A 131 14.55 -7.29 6.93
N GLY A 132 14.61 -7.50 8.25
CA GLY A 132 15.46 -6.73 9.15
C GLY A 132 16.96 -6.80 8.80
N GLU A 133 17.47 -7.99 8.40
CA GLU A 133 18.86 -8.15 7.93
C GLU A 133 19.17 -7.33 6.67
N ARG A 134 18.14 -6.99 5.88
CA ARG A 134 18.26 -6.21 4.64
C ARG A 134 17.86 -4.74 4.79
N GLY A 135 17.51 -4.33 6.00
CA GLY A 135 17.04 -2.97 6.28
C GLY A 135 15.68 -2.66 5.64
N VAL A 136 14.87 -3.68 5.35
CA VAL A 136 13.53 -3.52 4.79
C VAL A 136 12.48 -3.64 5.88
N ARG A 137 11.53 -2.71 5.88
CA ARG A 137 10.39 -2.71 6.78
C ARG A 137 9.18 -3.34 6.08
N LEU A 138 8.63 -4.41 6.64
CA LEU A 138 7.38 -5.00 6.17
C LEU A 138 6.21 -4.18 6.70
N ALA A 139 5.37 -3.64 5.84
CA ALA A 139 4.23 -2.81 6.20
C ALA A 139 2.93 -3.61 6.02
N LEU A 140 2.36 -4.14 7.11
CA LEU A 140 1.12 -4.92 7.06
C LEU A 140 -0.04 -4.01 6.69
N GLU A 141 -0.74 -4.33 5.61
CA GLU A 141 -1.89 -3.59 5.14
C GLU A 141 -3.19 -4.31 5.47
N PRO A 142 -4.01 -3.77 6.40
CA PRO A 142 -5.37 -4.25 6.58
C PRO A 142 -6.23 -3.74 5.43
N LEU A 143 -6.96 -4.63 4.76
CA LEU A 143 -7.87 -4.24 3.68
C LEU A 143 -9.30 -4.12 4.19
N HIS A 144 -10.12 -3.28 3.52
CA HIS A 144 -11.53 -3.17 3.82
C HIS A 144 -12.20 -4.56 3.91
N PRO A 145 -13.13 -4.80 4.86
CA PRO A 145 -13.72 -6.13 5.08
C PRO A 145 -14.31 -6.82 3.86
N MET A 146 -14.69 -6.05 2.83
CA MET A 146 -15.17 -6.62 1.57
C MET A 146 -14.15 -7.51 0.85
N TYR A 147 -12.85 -7.37 1.19
CA TYR A 147 -11.74 -8.15 0.63
C TYR A 147 -11.29 -9.32 1.51
N CYS A 148 -11.99 -9.59 2.63
CA CYS A 148 -11.55 -10.59 3.59
C CYS A 148 -11.43 -12.00 2.98
N ALA A 149 -12.29 -12.34 2.02
CA ALA A 149 -12.28 -13.65 1.40
C ALA A 149 -11.16 -13.84 0.37
N ASP A 150 -10.84 -12.82 -0.42
CA ASP A 150 -10.06 -12.97 -1.66
C ASP A 150 -8.68 -12.28 -1.62
N ARG A 151 -8.45 -11.30 -0.72
CA ARG A 151 -7.24 -10.49 -0.72
C ARG A 151 -6.53 -10.41 0.63
N ALA A 152 -7.25 -10.16 1.74
CA ALA A 152 -6.61 -10.02 3.04
C ALA A 152 -7.52 -10.44 4.20
N VAL A 153 -7.08 -11.45 4.95
CA VAL A 153 -7.76 -11.90 6.18
C VAL A 153 -7.61 -10.92 7.35
N LEU A 154 -6.83 -9.84 7.17
CA LEU A 154 -6.73 -8.69 8.06
C LEU A 154 -7.64 -7.57 7.55
N SER A 155 -8.56 -7.10 8.39
CA SER A 155 -9.56 -6.10 7.98
C SER A 155 -9.58 -4.85 8.86
N THR A 156 -8.79 -4.79 9.92
CA THR A 156 -8.68 -3.61 10.79
C THR A 156 -7.22 -3.31 11.11
N LEU A 157 -6.93 -2.03 11.38
CA LEU A 157 -5.61 -1.60 11.81
C LEU A 157 -5.18 -2.29 13.12
N GLY A 158 -6.15 -2.52 14.03
CA GLY A 158 -5.89 -3.25 15.28
C GLY A 158 -5.38 -4.67 15.05
N GLN A 159 -5.96 -5.41 14.10
CA GLN A 159 -5.49 -6.76 13.75
C GLN A 159 -4.06 -6.74 13.17
N ALA A 160 -3.73 -5.76 12.32
CA ALA A 160 -2.39 -5.61 11.79
C ALA A 160 -1.38 -5.29 12.89
N LEU A 161 -1.75 -4.41 13.83
CA LEU A 161 -0.91 -4.06 14.99
C LEU A 161 -0.66 -5.26 15.92
N ASP A 162 -1.70 -6.06 16.20
CA ASP A 162 -1.55 -7.27 17.05
C ASP A 162 -0.53 -8.25 16.44
N LEU A 163 -0.48 -8.36 15.11
CA LEU A 163 0.53 -9.15 14.41
C LEU A 163 1.92 -8.50 14.39
N ALA A 164 1.99 -7.18 14.35
CA ALA A 164 3.25 -6.44 14.31
C ALA A 164 3.91 -6.34 15.70
N ASP A 165 3.15 -6.35 16.78
CA ASP A 165 3.63 -6.12 18.16
C ASP A 165 4.82 -6.99 18.59
N PRO A 166 4.94 -8.30 18.21
CA PRO A 166 6.08 -9.13 18.58
C PRO A 166 7.42 -8.71 17.96
N TYR A 167 7.42 -7.84 16.94
CA TYR A 167 8.60 -7.48 16.15
C TYR A 167 9.07 -6.05 16.43
N PRO A 168 10.38 -5.75 16.25
CA PRO A 168 10.89 -4.38 16.24
C PRO A 168 10.15 -3.51 15.21
N VAL A 169 9.98 -2.22 15.52
CA VAL A 169 9.26 -1.27 14.65
C VAL A 169 9.94 -1.08 13.28
N GLU A 170 11.25 -1.30 13.24
CA GLU A 170 12.05 -1.22 12.01
C GLU A 170 11.85 -2.43 11.09
N GLN A 171 11.38 -3.55 11.62
CA GLN A 171 11.14 -4.78 10.86
C GLN A 171 9.71 -4.89 10.39
N VAL A 172 8.73 -4.62 11.28
CA VAL A 172 7.31 -4.74 10.97
C VAL A 172 6.55 -3.49 11.42
N GLY A 173 5.95 -2.84 10.45
CA GLY A 173 5.03 -1.73 10.63
C GLY A 173 3.67 -2.02 10.00
N VAL A 174 2.85 -0.98 9.91
CA VAL A 174 1.51 -1.04 9.34
C VAL A 174 1.31 0.05 8.29
N VAL A 175 0.42 -0.22 7.35
CA VAL A 175 -0.11 0.78 6.42
C VAL A 175 -1.39 1.36 7.02
N VAL A 176 -1.52 2.68 6.98
CA VAL A 176 -2.79 3.37 7.15
C VAL A 176 -3.24 3.81 5.76
N ASP A 177 -4.14 3.04 5.14
CA ASP A 177 -4.76 3.42 3.86
C ASP A 177 -6.18 3.89 4.12
N THR A 178 -6.48 5.13 3.75
CA THR A 178 -7.78 5.75 4.01
C THR A 178 -8.93 4.94 3.42
N PHE A 179 -8.78 4.37 2.21
CA PHE A 179 -9.80 3.52 1.59
C PHE A 179 -10.17 2.30 2.41
N HIS A 180 -9.20 1.77 3.13
CA HIS A 180 -9.36 0.52 3.86
C HIS A 180 -9.80 0.70 5.31
N VAL A 181 -9.52 1.85 5.94
CA VAL A 181 -9.73 2.01 7.38
C VAL A 181 -10.73 3.11 7.78
N TRP A 182 -11.20 3.97 6.88
CA TRP A 182 -12.05 5.12 7.19
C TRP A 182 -13.34 4.75 7.94
N TRP A 183 -13.88 3.58 7.69
CA TRP A 183 -15.13 3.06 8.25
C TRP A 183 -14.99 2.49 9.67
N ASP A 184 -13.75 2.18 10.11
CA ASP A 184 -13.51 1.51 11.41
C ASP A 184 -13.74 2.50 12.57
N PRO A 185 -14.71 2.26 13.47
CA PRO A 185 -14.94 3.13 14.62
C PRO A 185 -13.74 3.24 15.57
N GLU A 186 -12.79 2.31 15.49
CA GLU A 186 -11.59 2.31 16.32
C GLU A 186 -10.39 2.95 15.63
N VAL A 187 -10.52 3.47 14.40
CA VAL A 187 -9.40 3.92 13.56
C VAL A 187 -8.48 4.91 14.27
N PHE A 188 -9.04 5.94 14.92
CA PHE A 188 -8.24 6.96 15.60
C PHE A 188 -7.48 6.42 16.81
N ARG A 189 -8.11 5.51 17.57
CA ARG A 189 -7.44 4.83 18.69
C ARG A 189 -6.31 3.94 18.21
N GLN A 190 -6.51 3.25 17.08
CA GLN A 190 -5.49 2.37 16.50
C GLN A 190 -4.37 3.16 15.80
N ILE A 191 -4.65 4.30 15.19
CA ILE A 191 -3.62 5.21 14.67
C ILE A 191 -2.73 5.71 15.82
N ALA A 192 -3.32 6.17 16.92
CA ALA A 192 -2.57 6.58 18.10
C ALA A 192 -1.71 5.43 18.69
N ARG A 193 -2.25 4.20 18.74
CA ARG A 193 -1.51 3.00 19.16
C ARG A 193 -0.36 2.68 18.19
N ALA A 194 -0.56 2.88 16.91
CA ALA A 194 0.45 2.56 15.90
C ALA A 194 1.73 3.39 16.09
N GLY A 195 1.60 4.70 16.33
CA GLY A 195 2.77 5.55 16.58
C GLY A 195 3.86 5.36 15.53
N GLU A 196 5.07 5.08 15.98
CA GLU A 196 6.23 4.82 15.11
C GLU A 196 6.08 3.58 14.21
N ARG A 197 5.05 2.72 14.44
CA ARG A 197 4.77 1.58 13.58
C ARG A 197 4.08 1.97 12.27
N ILE A 198 3.60 3.20 12.09
CA ILE A 198 3.11 3.65 10.79
C ILE A 198 4.28 3.65 9.80
N ALA A 199 4.27 2.74 8.85
CA ALA A 199 5.30 2.60 7.83
C ALA A 199 4.93 3.30 6.51
N SER A 200 3.62 3.40 6.24
CA SER A 200 3.07 4.09 5.07
C SER A 200 1.73 4.71 5.42
N TYR A 201 1.47 5.90 4.89
CA TYR A 201 0.16 6.53 4.89
C TYR A 201 -0.29 6.70 3.45
N GLN A 202 -1.36 6.01 3.06
CA GLN A 202 -1.90 6.01 1.71
C GLN A 202 -3.27 6.67 1.69
N VAL A 203 -3.52 7.48 0.65
CA VAL A 203 -4.73 8.27 0.54
C VAL A 203 -5.38 8.13 -0.83
N CYS A 204 -6.67 7.90 -0.82
CA CYS A 204 -7.61 8.09 -1.91
C CYS A 204 -9.00 8.15 -1.31
N ASP A 205 -10.01 8.54 -2.11
CA ASP A 205 -11.38 8.58 -1.64
C ASP A 205 -12.12 7.26 -1.85
N PHE A 206 -13.20 7.07 -1.09
CA PHE A 206 -14.10 5.93 -1.21
C PHE A 206 -15.36 6.37 -1.93
N LEU A 207 -15.56 5.89 -3.17
CA LEU A 207 -16.70 6.27 -3.99
C LEU A 207 -18.00 5.62 -3.47
N SER A 208 -19.10 6.38 -3.53
CA SER A 208 -20.44 5.87 -3.23
C SER A 208 -21.43 6.35 -4.31
N PRO A 209 -22.14 5.44 -4.99
CA PRO A 209 -22.09 3.98 -4.86
C PRO A 209 -20.76 3.38 -5.38
N LEU A 210 -20.37 2.22 -4.84
CA LEU A 210 -19.25 1.48 -5.38
C LEU A 210 -19.56 0.93 -6.77
N PRO A 211 -18.56 0.85 -7.67
CA PRO A 211 -18.71 0.16 -8.95
C PRO A 211 -18.87 -1.37 -8.74
N ALA A 212 -19.26 -2.07 -9.81
CA ALA A 212 -19.42 -3.53 -9.77
C ALA A 212 -18.11 -4.26 -9.41
N ASP A 213 -16.98 -3.81 -9.94
CA ASP A 213 -15.66 -4.19 -9.44
C ASP A 213 -15.26 -3.20 -8.34
N VAL A 214 -15.38 -3.65 -7.09
CA VAL A 214 -15.09 -2.81 -5.90
C VAL A 214 -13.63 -2.39 -5.81
N LEU A 215 -12.70 -3.07 -6.50
CA LEU A 215 -11.30 -2.66 -6.58
C LEU A 215 -11.14 -1.28 -7.21
N LEU A 216 -12.03 -0.95 -8.16
CA LEU A 216 -12.05 0.32 -8.89
C LEU A 216 -12.87 1.40 -8.17
N GLY A 217 -13.23 1.17 -6.93
CA GLY A 217 -14.06 2.09 -6.12
C GLY A 217 -13.29 3.23 -5.47
N ARG A 218 -11.99 3.38 -5.77
CA ARG A 218 -11.17 4.49 -5.28
C ARG A 218 -11.42 5.75 -6.13
N GLY A 219 -11.42 6.91 -5.49
CA GLY A 219 -11.59 8.22 -6.13
C GLY A 219 -10.45 9.18 -5.82
N VAL A 220 -10.39 10.28 -6.57
CA VAL A 220 -9.54 11.42 -6.20
C VAL A 220 -10.11 12.01 -4.90
N MET A 221 -9.25 12.49 -4.01
CA MET A 221 -9.65 13.09 -2.74
C MET A 221 -10.72 14.17 -2.96
N GLY A 222 -11.87 14.04 -2.27
CA GLY A 222 -13.05 14.89 -2.40
C GLY A 222 -14.08 14.43 -3.44
N ASP A 223 -13.84 13.33 -4.15
CA ASP A 223 -14.84 12.74 -5.07
C ASP A 223 -15.75 11.71 -4.35
N GLY A 224 -15.46 11.34 -3.10
CA GLY A 224 -16.17 10.32 -2.34
C GLY A 224 -16.66 10.78 -0.97
N VAL A 225 -16.49 9.94 0.06
CA VAL A 225 -17.11 10.12 1.38
C VAL A 225 -16.11 10.25 2.53
N ILE A 226 -14.79 10.19 2.28
CA ILE A 226 -13.78 10.21 3.34
C ILE A 226 -13.52 11.64 3.81
N ASP A 227 -13.57 11.85 5.14
CA ASP A 227 -13.06 13.08 5.77
C ASP A 227 -11.56 12.90 6.06
N PHE A 228 -10.71 13.52 5.23
CA PHE A 228 -9.26 13.37 5.30
C PHE A 228 -8.63 14.13 6.47
N ALA A 229 -9.15 15.31 6.81
CA ALA A 229 -8.52 16.20 7.79
C ALA A 229 -8.31 15.54 9.15
N PRO A 230 -9.31 14.88 9.79
CA PRO A 230 -9.09 14.20 11.07
C PRO A 230 -8.16 12.99 10.96
N LEU A 231 -8.17 12.25 9.84
CA LEU A 231 -7.28 11.10 9.64
C LEU A 231 -5.83 11.56 9.50
N THR A 232 -5.57 12.57 8.66
CA THR A 232 -4.23 13.13 8.46
C THR A 232 -3.68 13.75 9.74
N THR A 233 -4.54 14.45 10.49
CA THR A 233 -4.18 15.00 11.81
C THR A 233 -3.75 13.88 12.76
N ALA A 234 -4.56 12.82 12.89
CA ALA A 234 -4.26 11.70 13.77
C ALA A 234 -2.95 10.99 13.39
N VAL A 235 -2.70 10.77 12.08
CA VAL A 235 -1.46 10.15 11.59
C VAL A 235 -0.24 11.04 11.87
N THR A 236 -0.39 12.37 11.72
CA THR A 236 0.67 13.34 12.02
C THR A 236 0.95 13.41 13.51
N GLU A 237 -0.08 13.45 14.36
CA GLU A 237 0.03 13.45 15.81
C GLU A 237 0.62 12.14 16.35
N ALA A 238 0.41 11.02 15.67
CA ALA A 238 1.06 9.74 15.95
C ALA A 238 2.56 9.74 15.60
N GLY A 239 3.09 10.80 14.98
CA GLY A 239 4.52 10.98 14.69
C GLY A 239 4.96 10.56 13.29
N TYR A 240 4.04 10.25 12.38
CA TYR A 240 4.41 9.91 11.01
C TYR A 240 4.86 11.14 10.21
N THR A 241 6.09 11.11 9.73
CA THR A 241 6.72 12.20 8.95
C THR A 241 7.10 11.79 7.53
N GLY A 242 6.79 10.57 7.12
CA GLY A 242 7.09 10.03 5.79
C GLY A 242 6.25 10.65 4.68
N ASP A 243 6.48 10.20 3.46
CA ASP A 243 5.69 10.59 2.29
C ASP A 243 4.24 10.09 2.43
N ILE A 244 3.28 10.84 1.88
CA ILE A 244 1.86 10.48 1.83
C ILE A 244 1.57 10.04 0.40
N GLU A 245 1.28 8.77 0.24
CA GLU A 245 1.17 8.15 -1.08
C GLU A 245 -0.26 8.18 -1.59
N VAL A 246 -0.47 8.74 -2.77
CA VAL A 246 -1.79 8.73 -3.43
C VAL A 246 -1.90 7.49 -4.30
N GLU A 247 -2.83 6.58 -3.93
CA GLU A 247 -3.06 5.31 -4.61
C GLU A 247 -4.52 5.19 -5.08
N ILE A 248 -4.76 5.40 -6.38
CA ILE A 248 -6.11 5.43 -6.95
C ILE A 248 -6.30 4.33 -8.00
N PHE A 249 -7.10 3.31 -7.66
CA PHE A 249 -7.56 2.30 -8.61
C PHE A 249 -8.95 2.70 -9.09
N ASN A 250 -9.01 3.26 -10.30
CA ASN A 250 -10.24 3.76 -10.87
C ASN A 250 -10.16 3.72 -12.41
N ALA A 251 -11.18 3.17 -13.06
CA ALA A 251 -11.17 2.99 -14.51
C ALA A 251 -11.09 4.32 -15.27
N ASP A 252 -11.78 5.36 -14.80
CA ASP A 252 -11.79 6.68 -15.47
C ASP A 252 -10.45 7.41 -15.27
N VAL A 253 -9.87 7.33 -14.07
CA VAL A 253 -8.53 7.86 -13.78
C VAL A 253 -7.49 7.16 -14.66
N TRP A 254 -7.58 5.84 -14.78
CA TRP A 254 -6.66 5.07 -15.62
C TRP A 254 -6.84 5.30 -17.13
N ALA A 255 -8.06 5.66 -17.58
CA ALA A 255 -8.33 5.98 -18.99
C ALA A 255 -7.88 7.40 -19.36
N ALA A 256 -7.80 8.31 -18.40
CA ALA A 256 -7.41 9.69 -18.62
C ALA A 256 -5.92 9.83 -18.98
N ASP A 257 -5.56 10.99 -19.54
CA ASP A 257 -4.15 11.34 -19.74
C ASP A 257 -3.48 11.60 -18.39
N PRO A 258 -2.42 10.85 -18.03
CA PRO A 258 -1.77 11.03 -16.74
C PRO A 258 -1.18 12.44 -16.54
N ASP A 259 -0.71 13.12 -17.59
CA ASP A 259 -0.22 14.50 -17.50
C ASP A 259 -1.35 15.53 -17.25
N GLU A 260 -2.61 15.17 -17.52
CA GLU A 260 -3.78 16.00 -17.16
C GLU A 260 -4.32 15.64 -15.77
N VAL A 261 -4.33 14.35 -15.41
CA VAL A 261 -4.93 13.91 -14.16
C VAL A 261 -4.04 14.15 -12.94
N LEU A 262 -2.72 14.02 -13.08
CA LEU A 262 -1.78 14.19 -11.97
C LEU A 262 -1.82 15.59 -11.35
N PRO A 263 -1.82 16.70 -12.11
CA PRO A 263 -1.97 18.05 -11.53
C PRO A 263 -3.29 18.24 -10.76
N ARG A 264 -4.40 17.65 -11.25
CA ARG A 264 -5.68 17.67 -10.53
C ARG A 264 -5.57 16.94 -9.20
N ILE A 265 -4.95 15.75 -9.19
CA ILE A 265 -4.74 14.96 -7.98
C ILE A 265 -3.88 15.73 -6.97
N MET A 266 -2.78 16.35 -7.41
CA MET A 266 -1.89 17.15 -6.56
C MET A 266 -2.64 18.34 -5.95
N THR A 267 -3.46 19.05 -6.73
CA THR A 267 -4.30 20.13 -6.22
C THR A 267 -5.25 19.67 -5.11
N ARG A 268 -5.93 18.54 -5.33
CA ARG A 268 -6.84 17.97 -4.33
C ARG A 268 -6.10 17.47 -3.08
N PHE A 269 -4.92 16.92 -3.27
CA PHE A 269 -4.07 16.53 -2.15
C PHE A 269 -3.70 17.76 -1.29
N ASP A 270 -3.25 18.86 -1.91
CA ASP A 270 -2.87 20.07 -1.19
C ASP A 270 -4.07 20.70 -0.43
N GLU A 271 -5.26 20.65 -1.04
CA GLU A 271 -6.48 21.19 -0.43
C GLU A 271 -7.01 20.37 0.76
N LEU A 272 -6.90 19.02 0.73
CA LEU A 272 -7.62 18.15 1.64
C LEU A 272 -6.72 17.32 2.57
N VAL A 273 -5.45 17.12 2.21
CA VAL A 273 -4.51 16.24 2.91
C VAL A 273 -3.23 16.97 3.32
N GLY A 274 -2.69 17.82 2.46
CA GLY A 274 -1.35 18.40 2.59
C GLY A 274 -1.23 19.61 3.52
N GLY A 275 -2.31 20.00 4.22
CA GLY A 275 -2.40 21.18 5.11
C GLY A 275 -1.64 21.05 6.42
#